data_c6059fc278f6912745794100d5745a15
#
_entry.id   c6059fc278f6912745794100d5745a15
#
_cell.length_a   1.000
_cell.length_b   1.000
_cell.length_c   1.000
_cell.angle_alpha   90.00
_cell.angle_beta   90.00
_cell.angle_gamma   90.00
#
_symmetry.space_group_name_H-M   'P 1'
#
loop_
_entity.id
_entity.type
_entity.pdbx_description
1 polymer ?
#
loop_
_entity_poly.entity_id
_entity_poly.type
_entity_poly.pdbx_seq_one_letter_code
_entity_poly.pdbx_strand_id
1 'polypeptide(L)'
;MHEAKLWGYRTLLVYVALEDPELHIERVRLRVTQGGHDIPDADIRRRHGRSMARAPEALKLADQAAVLDNSGLYPKRVLLLENGRITWRADVIPEWVRGLITRLE
;
A
#
# COMPACT_ATOMS: atom_id res chain seq x y z
N MET A 1 12.15 4.25 9.34
CA MET A 1 11.20 4.20 10.47
C MET A 1 11.86 3.82 11.78
N HIS A 2 12.71 2.82 11.78
CA HIS A 2 13.40 2.40 13.00
C HIS A 2 14.26 3.53 13.60
N GLU A 3 15.01 4.24 12.77
CA GLU A 3 15.82 5.37 13.21
C GLU A 3 14.98 6.50 13.81
N ALA A 4 13.81 6.79 13.23
CA ALA A 4 12.90 7.80 13.74
C ALA A 4 12.46 7.48 15.18
N LYS A 5 12.21 6.22 15.49
CA LYS A 5 11.86 5.78 16.85
C LYS A 5 13.01 5.99 17.83
N LEU A 6 14.23 5.72 17.41
CA LEU A 6 15.42 5.94 18.24
C LEU A 6 15.58 7.42 18.63
N TRP A 7 15.14 8.34 17.79
CA TRP A 7 15.19 9.77 18.05
C TRP A 7 13.93 10.31 18.74
N GLY A 8 13.03 9.43 19.20
CA GLY A 8 11.83 9.82 19.91
C GLY A 8 10.67 10.29 19.03
N TYR A 9 10.77 10.15 17.71
CA TYR A 9 9.69 10.51 16.80
C TYR A 9 8.69 9.37 16.65
N ARG A 10 7.42 9.75 16.46
CA ARG A 10 6.39 8.80 16.06
C ARG A 10 6.32 8.72 14.54
N THR A 11 6.09 7.51 14.03
CA THR A 11 5.99 7.28 12.59
C THR A 11 4.54 6.99 12.21
N LEU A 12 4.11 7.62 11.12
CA LEU A 12 2.83 7.34 10.48
C LEU A 12 3.11 6.84 9.07
N LEU A 13 2.65 5.63 8.76
CA LEU A 13 2.77 5.04 7.44
C LEU A 13 1.41 5.01 6.77
N VAL A 14 1.32 5.54 5.57
CA VAL A 14 0.13 5.40 4.73
C VAL A 14 0.52 4.54 3.53
N TYR A 15 -0.03 3.33 3.47
CA TYR A 15 0.22 2.38 2.39
C TYR A 15 -0.97 2.37 1.44
N VAL A 16 -0.73 2.81 0.21
CA VAL A 16 -1.77 2.88 -0.83
C VAL A 16 -1.39 1.89 -1.93
N ALA A 17 -2.25 0.93 -2.18
CA ALA A 17 -2.00 -0.08 -3.21
C ALA A 17 -3.30 -0.51 -3.89
N LEU A 18 -3.15 -1.35 -4.90
CA LEU A 18 -4.25 -1.97 -5.61
C LEU A 18 -3.86 -3.42 -5.93
N GLU A 19 -4.87 -4.23 -6.20
CA GLU A 19 -4.68 -5.65 -6.39
C GLU A 19 -3.92 -5.98 -7.68
N ASP A 20 -4.31 -5.36 -8.78
CA ASP A 20 -3.85 -5.73 -10.10
C ASP A 20 -2.86 -4.71 -10.67
N PRO A 21 -1.58 -5.10 -10.88
CA PRO A 21 -0.58 -4.20 -11.48
C PRO A 21 -0.96 -3.76 -12.89
N GLU A 22 -1.81 -4.51 -13.59
CA GLU A 22 -2.28 -4.14 -14.93
C GLU A 22 -3.10 -2.84 -14.91
N LEU A 23 -3.81 -2.58 -13.82
CA LEU A 23 -4.51 -1.31 -13.62
C LEU A 23 -3.54 -0.13 -13.52
N HIS A 24 -2.40 -0.32 -12.85
CA HIS A 24 -1.32 0.67 -12.82
C HIS A 24 -0.79 0.96 -14.22
N ILE A 25 -0.60 -0.09 -15.02
CA ILE A 25 -0.12 0.01 -16.39
C ILE A 25 -1.09 0.83 -17.23
N GLU A 26 -2.38 0.55 -17.14
CA GLU A 26 -3.41 1.33 -17.85
C GLU A 26 -3.38 2.80 -17.44
N ARG A 27 -3.26 3.09 -16.16
CA ARG A 27 -3.20 4.46 -15.64
C ARG A 27 -1.95 5.20 -16.12
N VAL A 28 -0.81 4.52 -16.18
CA VAL A 28 0.43 5.12 -16.72
C VAL A 28 0.27 5.43 -18.19
N ARG A 29 -0.29 4.52 -18.98
CA ARG A 29 -0.54 4.73 -20.40
C ARG A 29 -1.45 5.94 -20.64
N LEU A 30 -2.50 6.08 -19.84
CA LEU A 30 -3.40 7.22 -19.92
C LEU A 30 -2.66 8.53 -19.63
N ARG A 31 -1.79 8.55 -18.61
CA ARG A 31 -0.98 9.73 -18.30
C ARG A 31 0.01 10.07 -19.39
N VAL A 32 0.59 9.06 -20.05
CA VAL A 32 1.49 9.28 -21.20
C VAL A 32 0.75 9.97 -22.33
N THR A 33 -0.49 9.57 -22.63
CA THR A 33 -1.31 10.24 -23.66
C THR A 33 -1.63 11.68 -23.30
N GLN A 34 -1.56 12.03 -22.01
CA GLN A 34 -1.79 13.38 -21.48
C GLN A 34 -0.49 14.16 -21.24
N GLY A 35 0.66 13.65 -21.72
CA GLY A 35 1.96 14.31 -21.62
C GLY A 35 2.82 13.87 -20.43
N GLY A 36 2.44 12.80 -19.72
CA GLY A 36 3.24 12.25 -18.62
C GLY A 36 4.41 11.39 -19.10
N HIS A 37 5.27 11.01 -18.17
CA HIS A 37 6.41 10.12 -18.45
C HIS A 37 5.98 8.67 -18.57
N ASP A 38 6.60 7.98 -19.53
CA ASP A 38 6.40 6.54 -19.70
C ASP A 38 7.22 5.75 -18.69
N ILE A 39 6.65 4.65 -18.19
CA ILE A 39 7.34 3.69 -17.33
C ILE A 39 7.15 2.30 -17.95
N PRO A 40 8.24 1.53 -18.16
CA PRO A 40 8.12 0.18 -18.71
C PRO A 40 7.18 -0.71 -17.88
N ASP A 41 6.34 -1.48 -18.55
CA ASP A 41 5.35 -2.37 -17.91
C ASP A 41 6.01 -3.34 -16.93
N ALA A 42 7.15 -3.91 -17.31
CA ALA A 42 7.90 -4.82 -16.45
C ALA A 42 8.34 -4.16 -15.13
N ASP A 43 8.69 -2.87 -15.17
CA ASP A 43 9.08 -2.12 -13.97
C ASP A 43 7.88 -1.89 -13.05
N ILE A 44 6.71 -1.60 -13.61
CA ILE A 44 5.48 -1.43 -12.84
C ILE A 44 5.12 -2.72 -12.12
N ARG A 45 5.16 -3.86 -12.82
CA ARG A 45 4.87 -5.18 -12.23
C ARG A 45 5.86 -5.53 -11.14
N ARG A 46 7.14 -5.29 -11.37
CA ARG A 46 8.20 -5.57 -10.40
C ARG A 46 8.04 -4.73 -9.14
N ARG A 47 7.77 -3.43 -9.29
CA ARG A 47 7.58 -2.52 -8.14
C ARG A 47 6.35 -2.90 -7.35
N HIS A 48 5.27 -3.28 -8.00
CA HIS A 48 4.05 -3.75 -7.34
C HIS A 48 4.34 -4.99 -6.48
N GLY A 49 4.95 -6.02 -7.04
CA GLY A 49 5.29 -7.24 -6.31
C GLY A 49 6.22 -6.99 -5.14
N ARG A 50 7.24 -6.15 -5.33
CA ARG A 50 8.20 -5.80 -4.28
C ARG A 50 7.54 -5.01 -3.15
N SER A 51 6.69 -4.05 -3.49
CA SER A 51 5.93 -3.27 -2.52
C SER A 51 5.02 -4.18 -1.69
N MET A 52 4.27 -5.07 -2.33
CA MET A 52 3.38 -6.01 -1.65
C MET A 52 4.16 -6.95 -0.73
N ALA A 53 5.34 -7.40 -1.14
CA ALA A 53 6.17 -8.28 -0.32
C ALA A 53 6.71 -7.59 0.94
N ARG A 54 7.00 -6.29 0.87
CA ARG A 54 7.58 -5.52 1.97
C ARG A 54 6.55 -4.89 2.91
N ALA A 55 5.32 -4.75 2.45
CA ALA A 55 4.29 -4.03 3.20
C ALA A 55 4.06 -4.56 4.63
N PRO A 56 3.97 -5.88 4.89
CA PRO A 56 3.71 -6.36 6.24
C PRO A 56 4.76 -5.92 7.26
N GLU A 57 6.04 -5.99 6.90
CA GLU A 57 7.13 -5.58 7.78
C GLU A 57 7.06 -4.09 8.10
N ALA A 58 6.87 -3.26 7.08
CA ALA A 58 6.77 -1.81 7.24
C ALA A 58 5.57 -1.43 8.12
N LEU A 59 4.42 -2.07 7.92
CA LEU A 59 3.22 -1.82 8.69
C LEU A 59 3.38 -2.20 10.16
N LYS A 60 4.14 -3.26 10.44
CA LYS A 60 4.42 -3.69 11.83
C LYS A 60 5.37 -2.75 12.55
N LEU A 61 6.28 -2.11 11.83
CA LEU A 61 7.29 -1.22 12.42
C LEU A 61 6.77 0.19 12.70
N ALA A 62 5.75 0.64 11.97
CA ALA A 62 5.20 1.98 12.16
C ALA A 62 4.41 2.09 13.46
N ASP A 63 4.46 3.26 14.11
CA ASP A 63 3.64 3.52 15.30
C ASP A 63 2.16 3.55 14.94
N GLN A 64 1.82 4.19 13.84
CA GLN A 64 0.48 4.19 13.28
C GLN A 64 0.56 3.92 11.80
N ALA A 65 -0.42 3.20 11.26
CA ALA A 65 -0.49 2.91 9.85
C ALA A 65 -1.92 2.90 9.34
N ALA A 66 -2.08 3.26 8.07
CA ALA A 66 -3.34 3.15 7.35
C ALA A 66 -3.07 2.44 6.04
N VAL A 67 -3.94 1.51 5.67
CA VAL A 67 -3.91 0.82 4.38
C VAL A 67 -5.11 1.27 3.56
N LEU A 68 -4.85 1.74 2.36
CA LEU A 68 -5.87 2.23 1.44
C LEU A 68 -5.86 1.41 0.16
N ASP A 69 -7.05 1.08 -0.32
CA ASP A 69 -7.23 0.42 -1.62
C ASP A 69 -7.51 1.46 -2.69
N ASN A 70 -6.67 1.49 -3.72
CA ASN A 70 -6.75 2.44 -4.82
C ASN A 70 -7.23 1.79 -6.12
N SER A 71 -8.03 0.74 -6.03
CA SER A 71 -8.59 0.05 -7.20
C SER A 71 -9.75 0.80 -7.84
N GLY A 72 -10.43 1.66 -7.10
CA GLY A 72 -11.57 2.44 -7.57
C GLY A 72 -11.21 3.86 -7.99
N LEU A 73 -12.20 4.73 -8.07
CA LEU A 73 -12.04 6.14 -8.44
C LEU A 73 -11.27 6.92 -7.39
N TYR A 74 -11.44 6.57 -6.12
CA TYR A 74 -10.78 7.23 -4.98
C TYR A 74 -10.18 6.18 -4.07
N PRO A 75 -9.03 6.47 -3.41
CA PRO A 75 -8.49 5.58 -2.40
C PRO A 75 -9.47 5.42 -1.24
N LYS A 76 -9.66 4.18 -0.81
CA LYS A 76 -10.55 3.85 0.32
C LYS A 76 -9.74 3.25 1.45
N ARG A 77 -9.95 3.74 2.67
CA ARG A 77 -9.33 3.13 3.85
C ARG A 77 -9.91 1.74 4.07
N VAL A 78 -9.04 0.77 4.26
CA VAL A 78 -9.44 -0.63 4.48
C VAL A 78 -8.91 -1.20 5.79
N LEU A 79 -7.78 -0.70 6.29
CA LEU A 79 -7.23 -1.08 7.58
C LEU A 79 -6.64 0.14 8.28
N LEU A 80 -6.75 0.15 9.61
CA LEU A 80 -5.95 1.02 10.47
C LEU A 80 -5.18 0.15 11.44
N LEU A 81 -3.93 0.52 11.70
CA LEU A 81 -3.05 -0.20 12.63
C LEU A 81 -2.46 0.76 13.65
N GLU A 82 -2.20 0.25 14.83
CA GLU A 82 -1.50 0.96 15.88
C GLU A 82 -0.50 0.00 16.54
N ASN A 83 0.76 0.39 16.55
CA ASN A 83 1.86 -0.42 17.07
C ASN A 83 1.90 -1.83 16.46
N GLY A 84 1.65 -1.93 15.16
CA GLY A 84 1.66 -3.17 14.40
C GLY A 84 0.41 -4.03 14.55
N ARG A 85 -0.60 -3.56 15.27
CA ARG A 85 -1.85 -4.30 15.48
C ARG A 85 -2.99 -3.64 14.72
N ILE A 86 -3.83 -4.45 14.11
CA ILE A 86 -5.01 -3.97 13.40
C ILE A 86 -6.05 -3.48 14.41
N THR A 87 -6.41 -2.20 14.35
CA THR A 87 -7.39 -1.59 15.24
C THR A 87 -8.74 -1.33 14.56
N TRP A 88 -8.76 -1.35 13.23
CA TRP A 88 -9.99 -1.14 12.47
C TRP A 88 -9.91 -1.83 11.12
N ARG A 89 -11.01 -2.39 10.67
CA ARG A 89 -11.16 -3.01 9.35
C ARG A 89 -12.42 -2.48 8.69
N ALA A 90 -12.36 -2.28 7.36
CA ALA A 90 -13.54 -1.92 6.58
C ALA A 90 -14.51 -3.10 6.51
N ASP A 91 -15.79 -2.82 6.27
CA ASP A 91 -16.81 -3.87 6.12
C ASP A 91 -16.54 -4.77 4.91
N VAL A 92 -16.05 -4.18 3.82
CA VAL A 92 -15.67 -4.91 2.60
C VAL A 92 -14.16 -4.86 2.47
N ILE A 93 -13.53 -6.04 2.48
CA ILE A 93 -12.08 -6.21 2.41
C ILE A 93 -11.70 -6.74 1.03
N PRO A 94 -10.90 -5.98 0.25
CA PRO A 94 -10.38 -6.49 -1.03
C PRO A 94 -9.52 -7.74 -0.85
N GLU A 95 -9.47 -8.57 -1.87
CA GLU A 95 -8.72 -9.84 -1.84
C GLU A 95 -7.25 -9.64 -1.45
N TRP A 96 -6.58 -8.64 -2.04
CA TRP A 96 -5.17 -8.38 -1.73
C TRP A 96 -4.94 -7.98 -0.27
N VAL A 97 -5.93 -7.33 0.34
CA VAL A 97 -5.86 -6.93 1.75
C VAL A 97 -6.05 -8.14 2.66
N ARG A 98 -6.86 -9.12 2.27
CA ARG A 98 -7.02 -10.37 3.03
C ARG A 98 -5.70 -11.11 3.16
N GLY A 99 -4.94 -11.22 2.07
CA GLY A 99 -3.61 -11.80 2.10
C GLY A 99 -2.66 -11.02 3.00
N LEU A 100 -2.73 -9.70 2.98
CA LEU A 100 -1.95 -8.83 3.84
C LEU A 100 -2.29 -9.06 5.32
N ILE A 101 -3.58 -9.13 5.66
CA ILE A 101 -4.03 -9.39 7.04
C ILE A 101 -3.44 -10.71 7.56
N THR A 102 -3.49 -11.78 6.75
CA THR A 102 -2.92 -13.07 7.13
C THR A 102 -1.44 -12.95 7.47
N ARG A 103 -0.70 -12.14 6.73
CA ARG A 103 0.73 -11.93 6.95
C ARG A 103 1.02 -11.01 8.14
N LEU A 104 0.07 -10.16 8.53
CA LEU A 104 0.17 -9.29 9.69
C LEU A 104 -0.16 -10.01 11.00
N GLU A 105 -1.00 -11.01 10.94
CA GLU A 105 -1.38 -11.86 12.08
C GLU A 105 -0.51 -13.12 12.14
#